data_1740097bd07ef7d5f11b750210fcc6de
#
_entry.id   1740097bd07ef7d5f11b750210fcc6de
#
_cell.length_a   1.000
_cell.length_b   1.000
_cell.length_c   1.000
_cell.angle_alpha   90.00
_cell.angle_beta   90.00
_cell.angle_gamma   90.00
#
_symmetry.space_group_name_H-M   'P 1'
#
loop_
_entity.id
_entity.type
_entity.pdbx_description
1 polymer ?
#
loop_
_entity_poly.entity_id
_entity_poly.type
_entity_poly.pdbx_seq_one_letter_code
_entity_poly.pdbx_strand_id
1 'polypeptide(L)'
;ARLGMIIGIVLGVWLYQSYSFKNLLSVSVITGAAGVLMVSGVYVPFRAPIVTRLYSFDRFLLLRGWVPAINMILITFVPGLLIPLVHRFLNDSVWGSSGIPIPFFVGTGIGYLASLLLARLFILKEKTLRLVLVGIILEIVAITLLASGFPVGVPSVLLGLGLGLVMPEFLVMFVKLSHHCQRGTANTTHLLASEVGFASGIAVACYFDLEADKMLYTGQVVAVIALIFFILVTYPYYKRKKVR
;
A
#
# COMPACT_ATOMS: atom_id res chain seq x y z
N ALA A 1 6.42 10.59 -3.85
CA ALA A 1 5.74 10.16 -2.63
C ALA A 1 6.03 8.68 -2.30
N ARG A 2 5.96 7.75 -3.28
CA ARG A 2 6.08 6.30 -3.04
C ARG A 2 7.48 5.84 -2.61
N LEU A 3 8.55 6.43 -3.13
CA LEU A 3 9.91 6.18 -2.67
C LEU A 3 10.11 6.58 -1.21
N GLY A 4 9.47 7.68 -0.78
CA GLY A 4 9.52 8.13 0.61
C GLY A 4 8.93 7.12 1.59
N MET A 5 7.89 6.37 1.20
CA MET A 5 7.29 5.33 2.04
C MET A 5 8.30 4.19 2.31
N ILE A 6 8.96 3.69 1.27
CA ILE A 6 9.95 2.60 1.40
C ILE A 6 11.15 3.06 2.23
N ILE A 7 11.71 4.22 1.89
CA ILE A 7 12.85 4.82 2.59
C ILE A 7 12.47 5.11 4.06
N GLY A 8 11.26 5.62 4.28
CA GLY A 8 10.74 5.93 5.61
C GLY A 8 10.66 4.71 6.53
N ILE A 9 10.20 3.56 6.02
CA ILE A 9 10.13 2.32 6.81
C ILE A 9 11.55 1.85 7.17
N VAL A 10 12.46 1.78 6.20
CA VAL A 10 13.84 1.33 6.43
C VAL A 10 14.57 2.25 7.41
N LEU A 11 14.48 3.57 7.20
CA LEU A 11 15.09 4.56 8.10
C LEU A 11 14.44 4.54 9.48
N GLY A 12 13.12 4.38 9.55
CA GLY A 12 12.38 4.33 10.81
C GLY A 12 12.81 3.14 11.67
N VAL A 13 12.91 1.94 11.08
CA VAL A 13 13.38 0.75 11.76
C VAL A 13 14.84 0.92 12.20
N TRP A 14 15.71 1.42 11.33
CA TRP A 14 17.11 1.67 11.66
C TRP A 14 17.28 2.71 12.78
N LEU A 15 16.57 3.82 12.75
CA LEU A 15 16.61 4.85 13.80
C LEU A 15 16.08 4.33 15.13
N TYR A 16 15.00 3.54 15.12
CA TYR A 16 14.44 2.95 16.34
C TYR A 16 15.43 2.06 17.06
N GLN A 17 16.21 1.29 16.31
CA GLN A 17 17.19 0.35 16.87
C GLN A 17 18.51 1.01 17.27
N SER A 18 18.98 1.97 16.45
CA SER A 18 20.29 2.59 16.70
C SER A 18 20.24 3.66 17.79
N TYR A 19 19.06 4.24 18.06
CA TYR A 19 19.01 5.37 18.98
C TYR A 19 17.95 5.17 20.05
N SER A 20 16.77 5.60 19.94
CA SER A 20 15.67 5.37 20.87
C SER A 20 14.34 5.81 20.27
N PHE A 21 13.25 5.38 20.88
CA PHE A 21 11.91 5.80 20.48
C PHE A 21 11.73 7.35 20.48
N LYS A 22 12.34 8.05 21.45
CA LYS A 22 12.27 9.52 21.51
C LYS A 22 12.92 10.19 20.29
N ASN A 23 14.07 9.66 19.86
CA ASN A 23 14.79 10.19 18.69
C ASN A 23 14.03 9.91 17.39
N LEU A 24 13.45 8.72 17.25
CA LEU A 24 12.57 8.40 16.12
C LEU A 24 11.38 9.36 16.04
N LEU A 25 10.71 9.61 17.17
CA LEU A 25 9.59 10.55 17.24
C LEU A 25 10.02 11.97 16.85
N SER A 26 11.16 12.44 17.37
CA SER A 26 11.69 13.76 17.06
C SER A 26 11.98 13.92 15.56
N VAL A 27 12.64 12.95 14.94
CA VAL A 27 12.91 12.95 13.50
C VAL A 27 11.61 12.94 12.70
N SER A 28 10.62 12.15 13.10
CA SER A 28 9.30 12.10 12.46
C SER A 28 8.57 13.44 12.52
N VAL A 29 8.60 14.11 13.67
CA VAL A 29 7.99 15.44 13.84
C VAL A 29 8.72 16.48 13.01
N ILE A 30 10.05 16.49 13.02
CA ILE A 30 10.86 17.46 12.26
C ILE A 30 10.64 17.28 10.75
N THR A 31 10.65 16.05 10.26
CA THR A 31 10.41 15.77 8.83
C THR A 31 8.98 16.11 8.42
N GLY A 32 7.99 15.85 9.28
CA GLY A 32 6.61 16.26 9.06
C GLY A 32 6.46 17.78 9.00
N ALA A 33 7.05 18.50 9.95
CA ALA A 33 7.05 19.97 9.97
C ALA A 33 7.75 20.56 8.73
N ALA A 34 8.91 20.01 8.34
CA ALA A 34 9.60 20.41 7.12
C ALA A 34 8.73 20.19 5.87
N GLY A 35 8.00 19.08 5.80
CA GLY A 35 7.07 18.80 4.71
C GLY A 35 5.95 19.85 4.63
N VAL A 36 5.35 20.23 5.77
CA VAL A 36 4.33 21.28 5.84
C VAL A 36 4.91 22.63 5.41
N LEU A 37 6.11 22.98 5.86
CA LEU A 37 6.77 24.23 5.47
C LEU A 37 7.08 24.26 3.95
N MET A 38 7.55 23.17 3.38
CA MET A 38 7.78 23.07 1.92
C MET A 38 6.49 23.27 1.12
N VAL A 39 5.40 22.64 1.56
CA VAL A 39 4.10 22.76 0.87
C VAL A 39 3.51 24.17 1.02
N SER A 40 3.68 24.81 2.19
CA SER A 40 3.18 26.19 2.42
C SER A 40 3.90 27.22 1.56
N GLY A 41 5.17 26.95 1.15
CA GLY A 41 5.95 27.79 0.24
C GLY A 41 5.57 27.65 -1.23
N VAL A 42 4.76 26.64 -1.61
CA VAL A 42 4.35 26.45 -2.99
C VAL A 42 3.20 27.40 -3.36
N TYR A 43 3.51 28.40 -4.17
CA TYR A 43 2.47 29.29 -4.71
C TYR A 43 1.70 28.59 -5.84
N VAL A 44 0.42 28.33 -5.61
CA VAL A 44 -0.49 27.78 -6.62
C VAL A 44 -1.29 28.95 -7.23
N PRO A 45 -0.96 29.39 -8.46
CA PRO A 45 -1.58 30.59 -9.06
C PRO A 45 -3.07 30.39 -9.46
N PHE A 46 -3.57 29.15 -9.41
CA PHE A 46 -4.92 28.84 -9.81
C PHE A 46 -5.92 28.97 -8.66
N ARG A 47 -6.71 30.04 -8.69
CA ARG A 47 -7.90 30.20 -7.85
C ARG A 47 -9.13 29.80 -8.65
N ALA A 48 -9.60 28.57 -8.47
CA ALA A 48 -10.92 28.23 -8.97
C ALA A 48 -11.97 29.07 -8.21
N PRO A 49 -12.90 29.75 -8.87
CA PRO A 49 -14.03 30.38 -8.22
C PRO A 49 -14.96 29.29 -7.69
N ILE A 50 -14.76 28.86 -6.48
CA ILE A 50 -15.53 27.78 -5.90
C ILE A 50 -16.45 28.36 -4.86
N VAL A 51 -17.71 28.54 -5.20
CA VAL A 51 -18.80 28.65 -4.24
C VAL A 51 -19.03 27.24 -3.67
N THR A 52 -18.30 26.87 -2.64
CA THR A 52 -18.38 25.55 -2.05
C THR A 52 -18.94 25.64 -0.65
N ARG A 53 -19.87 24.74 -0.33
CA ARG A 53 -20.28 24.50 1.05
C ARG A 53 -19.06 24.12 1.87
N LEU A 54 -18.88 24.67 3.06
CA LEU A 54 -17.73 24.45 3.94
C LEU A 54 -17.49 22.96 4.24
N TYR A 55 -18.53 22.18 4.31
CA TYR A 55 -18.50 20.74 4.55
C TYR A 55 -19.11 19.99 3.35
N SER A 56 -18.27 19.37 2.55
CA SER A 56 -18.69 18.48 1.46
C SER A 56 -17.78 17.25 1.45
N PHE A 57 -18.37 16.07 1.61
CA PHE A 57 -17.66 14.79 1.50
C PHE A 57 -17.01 14.60 0.13
N ASP A 58 -17.56 15.21 -0.91
CA ASP A 58 -17.01 15.17 -2.28
C ASP A 58 -15.59 15.73 -2.40
N ARG A 59 -15.09 16.47 -1.41
CA ARG A 59 -13.71 16.99 -1.40
C ARG A 59 -12.69 15.95 -0.99
N PHE A 60 -13.07 14.97 -0.17
CA PHE A 60 -12.17 14.00 0.44
C PHE A 60 -12.36 12.61 -0.12
N LEU A 61 -13.58 12.25 -0.53
CA LEU A 61 -13.94 10.92 -0.99
C LEU A 61 -14.61 10.97 -2.36
N LEU A 62 -14.05 10.25 -3.32
CA LEU A 62 -14.65 10.02 -4.61
C LEU A 62 -15.76 8.96 -4.47
N LEU A 63 -17.03 9.38 -4.38
CA LEU A 63 -18.17 8.46 -4.22
C LEU A 63 -18.22 7.39 -5.32
N ARG A 64 -17.85 7.71 -6.55
CA ARG A 64 -17.76 6.72 -7.65
C ARG A 64 -16.61 5.72 -7.49
N GLY A 65 -15.68 5.98 -6.59
CA GLY A 65 -14.51 5.14 -6.31
C GLY A 65 -14.72 4.14 -5.17
N TRP A 66 -15.92 4.02 -4.57
CA TRP A 66 -16.13 3.17 -3.39
C TRP A 66 -15.83 1.68 -3.62
N VAL A 67 -16.16 1.14 -4.80
CA VAL A 67 -15.87 -0.27 -5.14
C VAL A 67 -14.37 -0.54 -5.23
N PRO A 68 -13.58 0.19 -6.04
CA PRO A 68 -12.13 0.01 -6.02
C PRO A 68 -11.50 0.38 -4.68
N ALA A 69 -12.11 1.27 -3.86
CA ALA A 69 -11.61 1.57 -2.52
C ALA A 69 -11.71 0.36 -1.59
N ILE A 70 -12.83 -0.34 -1.56
CA ILE A 70 -12.98 -1.58 -0.79
C ILE A 70 -11.95 -2.63 -1.23
N ASN A 71 -11.78 -2.81 -2.53
CA ASN A 71 -10.80 -3.77 -3.04
C ASN A 71 -9.37 -3.38 -2.63
N MET A 72 -9.05 -2.09 -2.70
CA MET A 72 -7.76 -1.56 -2.28
C MET A 72 -7.50 -1.79 -0.80
N ILE A 73 -8.51 -1.62 0.06
CA ILE A 73 -8.45 -1.93 1.49
C ILE A 73 -8.11 -3.41 1.69
N LEU A 74 -8.78 -4.32 0.98
CA LEU A 74 -8.51 -5.76 1.09
C LEU A 74 -7.08 -6.12 0.66
N ILE A 75 -6.60 -5.56 -0.44
CA ILE A 75 -5.24 -5.81 -0.94
C ILE A 75 -4.21 -5.28 0.06
N THR A 76 -4.34 -4.05 0.54
CA THR A 76 -3.36 -3.45 1.44
C THR A 76 -3.48 -3.92 2.89
N PHE A 77 -4.58 -4.56 3.27
CA PHE A 77 -4.73 -5.26 4.54
C PHE A 77 -3.66 -6.34 4.73
N VAL A 78 -3.34 -7.06 3.67
CA VAL A 78 -2.40 -8.18 3.70
C VAL A 78 -0.99 -7.75 4.13
N PRO A 79 -0.31 -6.79 3.47
CA PRO A 79 0.97 -6.31 3.94
C PRO A 79 0.88 -5.63 5.32
N GLY A 80 -0.26 -5.00 5.65
CA GLY A 80 -0.52 -4.49 6.99
C GLY A 80 -0.46 -5.58 8.06
N LEU A 81 -1.05 -6.74 7.78
CA LEU A 81 -1.03 -7.92 8.65
C LEU A 81 0.38 -8.52 8.78
N LEU A 82 1.19 -8.47 7.70
CA LEU A 82 2.54 -9.03 7.69
C LEU A 82 3.55 -8.20 8.49
N ILE A 83 3.33 -6.90 8.69
CA ILE A 83 4.25 -6.05 9.45
C ILE A 83 4.44 -6.56 10.90
N PRO A 84 3.38 -6.79 11.70
CA PRO A 84 3.52 -7.37 13.03
C PRO A 84 4.06 -8.81 13.02
N LEU A 85 3.69 -9.61 12.03
CA LEU A 85 4.19 -10.97 11.85
C LEU A 85 5.71 -10.99 11.75
N VAL A 86 6.25 -10.19 10.85
CA VAL A 86 7.71 -10.10 10.63
C VAL A 86 8.43 -9.61 11.87
N HIS A 87 7.83 -8.66 12.57
CA HIS A 87 8.44 -8.12 13.79
C HIS A 87 8.43 -9.11 14.95
N ARG A 88 7.34 -9.86 15.15
CA ARG A 88 7.17 -10.71 16.32
C ARG A 88 7.76 -12.11 16.15
N PHE A 89 7.62 -12.72 14.98
CA PHE A 89 7.85 -14.16 14.81
C PHE A 89 9.03 -14.51 13.90
N LEU A 90 9.44 -13.65 13.00
CA LEU A 90 10.57 -13.94 12.11
C LEU A 90 11.92 -13.47 12.68
N ASN A 91 11.89 -12.85 13.85
CA ASN A 91 13.06 -12.31 14.51
C ASN A 91 13.94 -13.41 15.15
N ASP A 92 13.34 -14.49 15.62
CA ASP A 92 14.02 -15.45 16.51
C ASP A 92 14.70 -16.63 15.79
N SER A 93 14.36 -16.96 14.56
CA SER A 93 14.76 -18.24 13.99
C SER A 93 15.61 -18.22 12.71
N VAL A 94 15.65 -17.15 11.94
CA VAL A 94 16.20 -17.19 10.56
C VAL A 94 17.32 -16.19 10.29
N TRP A 95 17.53 -15.19 11.13
CA TRP A 95 18.35 -14.01 10.78
C TRP A 95 19.51 -13.69 11.71
N GLY A 96 19.97 -14.61 12.54
CA GLY A 96 21.17 -14.41 13.39
C GLY A 96 21.07 -13.17 14.27
N SER A 97 21.54 -13.25 15.45
CA SER A 97 21.74 -12.31 16.59
C SER A 97 21.37 -10.81 16.54
N SER A 98 20.81 -10.27 15.49
CA SER A 98 20.52 -8.82 15.39
C SER A 98 19.05 -8.42 15.36
N GLY A 99 18.14 -9.34 15.50
CA GLY A 99 16.72 -9.04 15.77
C GLY A 99 15.98 -8.07 14.82
N ILE A 100 16.43 -7.89 13.58
CA ILE A 100 15.91 -6.82 12.71
C ILE A 100 15.25 -7.40 11.46
N PRO A 101 13.97 -7.08 11.19
CA PRO A 101 13.31 -7.45 9.94
C PRO A 101 13.74 -6.58 8.73
N ILE A 102 14.92 -5.95 8.78
CA ILE A 102 15.44 -5.12 7.68
C ILE A 102 15.38 -5.85 6.33
N PRO A 103 15.81 -7.12 6.21
CA PRO A 103 15.76 -7.81 4.92
C PRO A 103 14.37 -7.95 4.33
N PHE A 104 13.33 -8.09 5.15
CA PHE A 104 11.95 -8.11 4.66
C PHE A 104 11.56 -6.76 4.03
N PHE A 105 11.81 -5.65 4.71
CA PHE A 105 11.47 -4.33 4.21
C PHE A 105 12.33 -3.91 3.02
N VAL A 106 13.62 -4.24 3.04
CA VAL A 106 14.53 -4.00 1.91
C VAL A 106 14.10 -4.84 0.69
N GLY A 107 13.79 -6.12 0.88
CA GLY A 107 13.28 -6.99 -0.19
C GLY A 107 11.98 -6.45 -0.79
N THR A 108 11.02 -6.07 0.06
CA THR A 108 9.77 -5.44 -0.40
C THR A 108 10.04 -4.13 -1.16
N GLY A 109 10.98 -3.31 -0.69
CA GLY A 109 11.40 -2.08 -1.35
C GLY A 109 12.02 -2.34 -2.73
N ILE A 110 12.92 -3.30 -2.84
CA ILE A 110 13.56 -3.72 -4.10
C ILE A 110 12.51 -4.23 -5.07
N GLY A 111 11.62 -5.12 -4.62
CA GLY A 111 10.51 -5.63 -5.45
C GLY A 111 9.61 -4.51 -5.98
N TYR A 112 9.26 -3.56 -5.12
CA TYR A 112 8.45 -2.40 -5.51
C TYR A 112 9.15 -1.53 -6.56
N LEU A 113 10.45 -1.25 -6.40
CA LEU A 113 11.23 -0.51 -7.38
C LEU A 113 11.37 -1.27 -8.71
N ALA A 114 11.63 -2.58 -8.63
CA ALA A 114 11.69 -3.43 -9.81
C ALA A 114 10.38 -3.42 -10.60
N SER A 115 9.22 -3.44 -9.92
CA SER A 115 7.92 -3.36 -10.58
C SER A 115 7.71 -2.04 -11.33
N LEU A 116 8.20 -0.92 -10.79
CA LEU A 116 8.13 0.38 -11.47
C LEU A 116 8.99 0.42 -12.72
N LEU A 117 10.15 -0.23 -12.69
CA LEU A 117 11.02 -0.36 -13.86
C LEU A 117 10.40 -1.28 -14.91
N LEU A 118 9.89 -2.44 -14.48
CA LEU A 118 9.19 -3.39 -15.35
C LEU A 118 7.96 -2.75 -16.00
N ALA A 119 7.16 -2.01 -15.25
CA ALA A 119 6.00 -1.30 -15.80
C ALA A 119 6.38 -0.26 -16.85
N ARG A 120 7.56 0.36 -16.74
CA ARG A 120 8.09 1.29 -17.76
C ARG A 120 8.61 0.57 -19.00
N LEU A 121 9.34 -0.55 -18.84
CA LEU A 121 9.93 -1.32 -19.94
C LEU A 121 8.87 -2.06 -20.76
N PHE A 122 7.87 -2.60 -20.08
CA PHE A 122 6.77 -3.35 -20.68
C PHE A 122 5.50 -2.47 -20.82
N ILE A 123 5.62 -1.22 -21.30
CA ILE A 123 4.46 -0.35 -21.57
C ILE A 123 3.47 -1.09 -22.48
N LEU A 124 2.69 -1.93 -21.89
CA LEU A 124 1.58 -2.62 -22.52
C LEU A 124 0.39 -1.66 -22.46
N LYS A 125 0.23 -0.88 -23.52
CA LYS A 125 -0.97 -0.07 -23.75
C LYS A 125 -2.19 -0.93 -23.39
N GLU A 126 -3.03 -0.42 -22.46
CA GLU A 126 -4.37 -0.92 -22.13
C GLU A 126 -4.50 -2.24 -21.35
N LYS A 127 -3.58 -2.58 -20.45
CA LYS A 127 -3.68 -3.87 -19.71
C LYS A 127 -3.78 -3.74 -18.18
N THR A 128 -4.45 -2.69 -17.67
CA THR A 128 -4.73 -2.50 -16.22
C THR A 128 -5.21 -3.79 -15.53
N LEU A 129 -6.13 -4.52 -16.15
CA LEU A 129 -6.62 -5.80 -15.61
C LEU A 129 -5.50 -6.81 -15.38
N ARG A 130 -4.63 -7.02 -16.37
CA ARG A 130 -3.57 -8.04 -16.26
C ARG A 130 -2.54 -7.69 -15.20
N LEU A 131 -2.15 -6.42 -15.12
CA LEU A 131 -1.17 -5.96 -14.13
C LEU A 131 -1.69 -6.11 -12.70
N VAL A 132 -2.95 -5.75 -12.47
CA VAL A 132 -3.57 -5.93 -11.15
C VAL A 132 -3.71 -7.42 -10.80
N LEU A 133 -4.16 -8.26 -11.74
CA LEU A 133 -4.27 -9.70 -11.51
C LEU A 133 -2.91 -10.32 -11.16
N VAL A 134 -1.88 -10.03 -11.95
CA VAL A 134 -0.52 -10.51 -11.69
C VAL A 134 -0.04 -10.01 -10.33
N GLY A 135 -0.29 -8.75 -9.99
CA GLY A 135 0.11 -8.19 -8.70
C GLY A 135 -0.53 -8.89 -7.51
N ILE A 136 -1.85 -9.13 -7.54
CA ILE A 136 -2.55 -9.85 -6.46
C ILE A 136 -2.10 -11.32 -6.39
N ILE A 137 -1.87 -11.97 -7.53
CA ILE A 137 -1.35 -13.34 -7.57
C ILE A 137 0.06 -13.41 -6.95
N LEU A 138 0.94 -12.45 -7.24
CA LEU A 138 2.26 -12.36 -6.62
C LEU A 138 2.17 -12.18 -5.09
N GLU A 139 1.20 -11.42 -4.62
CA GLU A 139 0.92 -11.25 -3.18
C GLU A 139 0.49 -12.57 -2.54
N ILE A 140 -0.42 -13.32 -3.17
CA ILE A 140 -0.85 -14.66 -2.71
C ILE A 140 0.34 -15.62 -2.68
N VAL A 141 1.16 -15.65 -3.73
CA VAL A 141 2.36 -16.50 -3.80
C VAL A 141 3.35 -16.12 -2.70
N ALA A 142 3.57 -14.83 -2.47
CA ALA A 142 4.47 -14.37 -1.40
C ALA A 142 4.05 -14.88 -0.01
N ILE A 143 2.76 -14.77 0.32
CA ILE A 143 2.24 -15.26 1.59
C ILE A 143 2.34 -16.79 1.69
N THR A 144 2.06 -17.50 0.60
CA THR A 144 2.13 -18.97 0.56
C THR A 144 3.57 -19.45 0.76
N LEU A 145 4.55 -18.77 0.17
CA LEU A 145 5.96 -19.07 0.38
C LEU A 145 6.39 -18.78 1.84
N LEU A 146 5.90 -17.70 2.43
CA LEU A 146 6.14 -17.42 3.86
C LEU A 146 5.56 -18.52 4.74
N ALA A 147 4.33 -18.97 4.46
CA ALA A 147 3.67 -20.05 5.19
C ALA A 147 4.39 -21.41 5.02
N SER A 148 5.09 -21.62 3.91
CA SER A 148 5.88 -22.82 3.65
C SER A 148 7.27 -22.78 4.28
N GLY A 149 7.60 -21.76 5.07
CA GLY A 149 8.93 -21.62 5.70
C GLY A 149 10.05 -21.22 4.75
N PHE A 150 9.74 -20.67 3.59
CA PHE A 150 10.75 -20.18 2.64
C PHE A 150 11.54 -19.01 3.23
N PRO A 151 12.84 -18.85 2.88
CA PRO A 151 13.62 -17.69 3.28
C PRO A 151 12.92 -16.38 2.94
N VAL A 152 12.81 -15.47 3.91
CA VAL A 152 11.98 -14.26 3.85
C VAL A 152 12.33 -13.32 2.67
N GLY A 153 13.56 -13.39 2.16
CA GLY A 153 14.02 -12.53 1.07
C GLY A 153 13.21 -12.69 -0.23
N VAL A 154 12.91 -13.91 -0.65
CA VAL A 154 12.15 -14.16 -1.89
C VAL A 154 10.69 -13.72 -1.74
N PRO A 155 9.94 -14.13 -0.71
CA PRO A 155 8.57 -13.68 -0.49
C PRO A 155 8.45 -12.16 -0.38
N SER A 156 9.40 -11.49 0.28
CA SER A 156 9.37 -10.03 0.43
C SER A 156 9.52 -9.29 -0.90
N VAL A 157 10.41 -9.76 -1.78
CA VAL A 157 10.56 -9.21 -3.13
C VAL A 157 9.29 -9.43 -3.95
N LEU A 158 8.68 -10.61 -3.88
CA LEU A 158 7.42 -10.90 -4.59
C LEU A 158 6.27 -10.03 -4.08
N LEU A 159 6.16 -9.83 -2.76
CA LEU A 159 5.20 -8.92 -2.16
C LEU A 159 5.37 -7.49 -2.68
N GLY A 160 6.61 -7.01 -2.70
CA GLY A 160 6.94 -5.68 -3.22
C GLY A 160 6.62 -5.53 -4.70
N LEU A 161 6.93 -6.54 -5.52
CA LEU A 161 6.55 -6.58 -6.94
C LEU A 161 5.04 -6.52 -7.11
N GLY A 162 4.29 -7.31 -6.35
CA GLY A 162 2.83 -7.32 -6.36
C GLY A 162 2.23 -5.96 -6.06
N LEU A 163 2.60 -5.36 -4.93
CA LEU A 163 2.15 -4.03 -4.52
C LEU A 163 2.53 -2.96 -5.54
N GLY A 164 3.75 -3.01 -6.07
CA GLY A 164 4.22 -2.04 -7.03
C GLY A 164 3.50 -2.11 -8.40
N LEU A 165 2.94 -3.26 -8.77
CA LEU A 165 2.06 -3.40 -9.93
C LEU A 165 0.64 -2.92 -9.63
N VAL A 166 0.08 -3.27 -8.48
CA VAL A 166 -1.31 -2.98 -8.11
C VAL A 166 -1.53 -1.49 -7.84
N MET A 167 -0.70 -0.88 -7.02
CA MET A 167 -0.88 0.50 -6.54
C MET A 167 -1.02 1.54 -7.66
N PRO A 168 -0.14 1.56 -8.71
CA PRO A 168 -0.28 2.50 -9.82
C PRO A 168 -1.56 2.30 -10.61
N GLU A 169 -1.94 1.05 -10.85
CA GLU A 169 -3.10 0.73 -11.66
C GLU A 169 -4.41 1.12 -10.97
N PHE A 170 -4.50 0.92 -9.64
CA PHE A 170 -5.63 1.43 -8.87
C PHE A 170 -5.71 2.96 -8.91
N LEU A 171 -4.58 3.67 -8.81
CA LEU A 171 -4.58 5.12 -8.96
C LEU A 171 -5.12 5.54 -10.34
N VAL A 172 -4.71 4.85 -11.41
CA VAL A 172 -5.25 5.09 -12.76
C VAL A 172 -6.75 4.80 -12.81
N MET A 173 -7.22 3.74 -12.15
CA MET A 173 -8.66 3.42 -12.07
C MET A 173 -9.43 4.54 -11.36
N PHE A 174 -8.96 5.03 -10.21
CA PHE A 174 -9.58 6.15 -9.49
C PHE A 174 -9.62 7.42 -10.33
N VAL A 175 -8.52 7.77 -11.00
CA VAL A 175 -8.46 8.94 -11.88
C VAL A 175 -9.43 8.81 -13.07
N LYS A 176 -9.55 7.62 -13.66
CA LYS A 176 -10.48 7.38 -14.78
C LYS A 176 -11.96 7.31 -14.35
N LEU A 177 -12.24 7.09 -13.07
CA LEU A 177 -13.60 7.17 -12.49
C LEU A 177 -13.99 8.60 -12.09
N SER A 178 -13.03 9.52 -11.99
CA SER A 178 -13.24 10.91 -11.60
C SER A 178 -13.47 11.81 -12.79
N HIS A 179 -14.23 12.90 -12.57
CA HIS A 179 -14.27 14.03 -13.49
C HIS A 179 -13.00 14.88 -13.36
N HIS A 180 -12.74 15.74 -14.36
CA HIS A 180 -11.52 16.57 -14.38
C HIS A 180 -11.29 17.36 -13.08
N CYS A 181 -12.34 17.94 -12.50
CA CYS A 181 -12.27 18.70 -11.26
C CYS A 181 -12.09 17.85 -10.01
N GLN A 182 -12.27 16.51 -10.09
CA GLN A 182 -12.22 15.57 -8.97
C GLN A 182 -10.96 14.72 -8.95
N ARG A 183 -9.96 15.01 -9.78
CA ARG A 183 -8.71 14.21 -9.82
C ARG A 183 -7.92 14.25 -8.51
N GLY A 184 -7.94 15.40 -7.82
CA GLY A 184 -7.37 15.52 -6.49
C GLY A 184 -8.06 14.58 -5.50
N THR A 185 -9.38 14.60 -5.45
CA THR A 185 -10.21 13.73 -4.62
C THR A 185 -9.99 12.24 -4.95
N ALA A 186 -9.81 11.90 -6.22
CA ALA A 186 -9.49 10.53 -6.64
C ALA A 186 -8.17 10.04 -6.04
N ASN A 187 -7.12 10.88 -6.05
CA ASN A 187 -5.83 10.56 -5.42
C ASN A 187 -5.96 10.44 -3.91
N THR A 188 -6.69 11.36 -3.26
CA THR A 188 -6.92 11.29 -1.81
C THR A 188 -7.67 10.02 -1.42
N THR A 189 -8.72 9.64 -2.17
CA THR A 189 -9.48 8.41 -1.92
C THR A 189 -8.61 7.17 -2.08
N HIS A 190 -7.74 7.12 -3.10
CA HIS A 190 -6.79 6.04 -3.29
C HIS A 190 -5.82 5.91 -2.10
N LEU A 191 -5.23 7.02 -1.65
CA LEU A 191 -4.33 7.03 -0.51
C LEU A 191 -5.05 6.62 0.78
N LEU A 192 -6.22 7.21 1.04
CA LEU A 192 -7.01 6.87 2.23
C LEU A 192 -7.39 5.39 2.26
N ALA A 193 -7.84 4.83 1.15
CA ALA A 193 -8.18 3.41 1.07
C ALA A 193 -6.97 2.51 1.35
N SER A 194 -5.79 2.85 0.80
CA SER A 194 -4.56 2.09 1.08
C SER A 194 -4.14 2.17 2.54
N GLU A 195 -4.16 3.37 3.13
CA GLU A 195 -3.78 3.55 4.54
C GLU A 195 -4.76 2.87 5.51
N VAL A 196 -6.06 2.93 5.23
CA VAL A 196 -7.08 2.20 6.02
C VAL A 196 -6.84 0.69 5.94
N GLY A 197 -6.50 0.15 4.77
CA GLY A 197 -6.16 -1.26 4.62
C GLY A 197 -4.93 -1.64 5.44
N PHE A 198 -3.82 -0.91 5.31
CA PHE A 198 -2.61 -1.14 6.12
C PHE A 198 -2.91 -1.06 7.63
N ALA A 199 -3.57 0.00 8.06
CA ALA A 199 -3.89 0.22 9.47
C ALA A 199 -4.80 -0.89 10.03
N SER A 200 -5.81 -1.31 9.27
CA SER A 200 -6.71 -2.38 9.69
C SER A 200 -6.00 -3.73 9.79
N GLY A 201 -5.08 -4.04 8.88
CA GLY A 201 -4.25 -5.24 8.96
C GLY A 201 -3.40 -5.27 10.22
N ILE A 202 -2.68 -4.18 10.50
CA ILE A 202 -1.88 -4.03 11.73
C ILE A 202 -2.77 -4.14 12.97
N ALA A 203 -3.93 -3.44 12.98
CA ALA A 203 -4.85 -3.43 14.11
C ALA A 203 -5.38 -4.84 14.42
N VAL A 204 -5.80 -5.58 13.40
CA VAL A 204 -6.29 -6.96 13.57
C VAL A 204 -5.19 -7.85 14.13
N ALA A 205 -3.98 -7.80 13.58
CA ALA A 205 -2.85 -8.60 14.07
C ALA A 205 -2.51 -8.29 15.53
N CYS A 206 -2.50 -7.01 15.92
CA CYS A 206 -2.13 -6.59 17.26
C CYS A 206 -3.26 -6.77 18.28
N TYR A 207 -4.51 -6.46 17.90
CA TYR A 207 -5.66 -6.51 18.81
C TYR A 207 -6.03 -7.95 19.20
N PHE A 208 -6.05 -8.85 18.22
CA PHE A 208 -6.38 -10.26 18.45
C PHE A 208 -5.19 -11.11 18.87
N ASP A 209 -4.01 -10.52 18.99
CA ASP A 209 -2.75 -11.21 19.34
C ASP A 209 -2.56 -12.53 18.57
N LEU A 210 -2.75 -12.44 17.26
CA LEU A 210 -2.79 -13.60 16.37
C LEU A 210 -1.42 -14.30 16.35
N GLU A 211 -1.45 -15.63 16.42
CA GLU A 211 -0.30 -16.47 16.14
C GLU A 211 0.14 -16.37 14.68
N ALA A 212 1.41 -16.66 14.40
CA ALA A 212 1.98 -16.53 13.05
C ALA A 212 1.18 -17.28 11.98
N ASP A 213 0.79 -18.52 12.25
CA ASP A 213 0.03 -19.36 11.32
C ASP A 213 -1.35 -18.79 11.03
N LYS A 214 -2.01 -18.25 12.06
CA LYS A 214 -3.32 -17.59 11.91
C LYS A 214 -3.22 -16.30 11.11
N MET A 215 -2.13 -15.53 11.29
CA MET A 215 -1.88 -14.32 10.48
C MET A 215 -1.69 -14.68 9.00
N LEU A 216 -0.86 -15.67 8.73
CA LEU A 216 -0.59 -16.13 7.35
C LEU A 216 -1.86 -16.66 6.69
N TYR A 217 -2.61 -17.51 7.40
CA TYR A 217 -3.88 -18.03 6.89
C TYR A 217 -4.89 -16.91 6.62
N THR A 218 -5.05 -15.97 7.57
CA THR A 218 -5.94 -14.81 7.38
C THR A 218 -5.52 -13.98 6.17
N GLY A 219 -4.22 -13.72 6.02
CA GLY A 219 -3.66 -13.01 4.89
C GLY A 219 -3.96 -13.71 3.55
N GLN A 220 -3.80 -15.03 3.48
CA GLN A 220 -4.13 -15.83 2.29
C GLN A 220 -5.62 -15.72 1.93
N VAL A 221 -6.50 -15.91 2.91
CA VAL A 221 -7.94 -15.83 2.70
C VAL A 221 -8.35 -14.44 2.20
N VAL A 222 -7.85 -13.37 2.82
CA VAL A 222 -8.17 -11.99 2.42
C VAL A 222 -7.62 -11.69 1.02
N ALA A 223 -6.41 -12.15 0.68
CA ALA A 223 -5.85 -11.96 -0.66
C ALA A 223 -6.66 -12.67 -1.75
N VAL A 224 -7.13 -13.90 -1.47
CA VAL A 224 -8.02 -14.63 -2.38
C VAL A 224 -9.38 -13.92 -2.53
N ILE A 225 -9.95 -13.43 -1.43
CA ILE A 225 -11.18 -12.63 -1.46
C ILE A 225 -10.96 -11.36 -2.30
N ALA A 226 -9.83 -10.67 -2.12
CA ALA A 226 -9.49 -9.48 -2.89
C ALA A 226 -9.39 -9.79 -4.39
N LEU A 227 -8.80 -10.92 -4.77
CA LEU A 227 -8.71 -11.38 -6.16
C LEU A 227 -10.10 -11.64 -6.77
N ILE A 228 -10.93 -12.40 -6.06
CA ILE A 228 -12.30 -12.72 -6.50
C ILE A 228 -13.13 -11.45 -6.62
N PHE A 229 -13.05 -10.56 -5.62
CA PHE A 229 -13.75 -9.28 -5.63
C PHE A 229 -13.29 -8.38 -6.77
N PHE A 230 -11.99 -8.40 -7.08
CA PHE A 230 -11.46 -7.66 -8.22
C PHE A 230 -12.05 -8.14 -9.54
N ILE A 231 -12.07 -9.45 -9.78
CA ILE A 231 -12.56 -10.03 -11.03
C ILE A 231 -14.06 -9.84 -11.20
N LEU A 232 -14.84 -10.14 -10.15
CA LEU A 232 -16.30 -10.20 -10.23
C LEU A 232 -16.95 -8.83 -10.06
N VAL A 233 -16.38 -7.94 -9.27
CA VAL A 233 -17.01 -6.68 -8.87
C VAL A 233 -16.24 -5.47 -9.38
N THR A 234 -14.96 -5.33 -8.99
CA THR A 234 -14.21 -4.10 -9.22
C THR A 234 -13.96 -3.84 -10.70
N TYR A 235 -13.48 -4.82 -11.44
CA TYR A 235 -13.18 -4.65 -12.87
C TYR A 235 -14.42 -4.42 -13.74
N PRO A 236 -15.53 -5.18 -13.59
CA PRO A 236 -16.76 -4.91 -14.32
C PRO A 236 -17.36 -3.53 -13.97
N TYR A 237 -17.32 -3.15 -12.69
CA TYR A 237 -17.74 -1.82 -12.25
C TYR A 237 -16.94 -0.72 -12.92
N TYR A 238 -15.60 -0.82 -12.87
CA TYR A 238 -14.70 0.13 -13.51
C TYR A 238 -14.97 0.24 -15.03
N LYS A 239 -15.13 -0.89 -15.73
CA LYS A 239 -15.39 -0.91 -17.17
C LYS A 239 -16.68 -0.18 -17.54
N ARG A 240 -17.72 -0.26 -16.69
CA ARG A 240 -19.02 0.41 -16.92
C ARG A 240 -18.98 1.91 -16.57
N LYS A 241 -18.26 2.31 -15.54
CA LYS A 241 -18.32 3.64 -14.93
C LYS A 241 -17.15 4.57 -15.33
N LYS A 242 -16.10 4.07 -15.99
CA LYS A 242 -14.98 4.93 -16.42
C LYS A 242 -15.48 6.07 -17.30
N VAL A 243 -15.05 7.28 -16.97
CA VAL A 243 -15.29 8.47 -17.80
C VAL A 243 -14.32 8.42 -18.97
N ARG A 244 -14.80 8.62 -20.19
CA ARG A 244 -13.98 8.61 -21.43
C ARG A 244 -13.19 9.90 -21.56
#